data_7ac041efb6b43503d5ed7b5bb40171cb
#
_entry.id   7ac041efb6b43503d5ed7b5bb40171cb
#
_cell.length_a   1.000
_cell.length_b   1.000
_cell.length_c   1.000
_cell.angle_alpha   90.00
_cell.angle_beta   90.00
_cell.angle_gamma   90.00
#
_symmetry.space_group_name_H-M   'P 1'
#
loop_
_entity.id
_entity.type
_entity.pdbx_description
1 polymer ?
#
loop_
_entity_poly.entity_id
_entity_poly.type
_entity_poly.pdbx_seq_one_letter_code
_entity_poly.pdbx_strand_id
1 'polypeptide(L)'
;MLFLTKSILALILVGMAIISLLTMLEMLGRTGEKEYNPKRLRQIHRVAGYSFLALFVVISYFCITILRGMGGAELSARVALHGYFAAATFFLLLVKIIIVRYYKKFYSIAVSMGFGVFILIFTTTAMSAGYYFTVRGISTFRIGEVPEGLARQGAILFNEKGCNDCHFVDRTDTKVGPGLKGIFKRDRLPVSGRAVNEANMRKQLISPFRAMPSYANRLSDQQIKALIAFLKTL
;
A
#
# COMPACT_ATOMS: atom_id res chain seq x y z
N MET A 1 10.56 -2.77 -3.78
CA MET A 1 9.80 -3.31 -4.94
C MET A 1 8.36 -3.70 -4.59
N LEU A 2 8.09 -4.43 -3.51
CA LEU A 2 6.73 -4.90 -3.15
C LEU A 2 5.66 -3.79 -3.07
N PHE A 3 5.98 -2.65 -2.42
CA PHE A 3 5.04 -1.53 -2.28
C PHE A 3 4.74 -0.83 -3.60
N LEU A 4 5.73 -0.67 -4.48
CA LEU A 4 5.52 -0.09 -5.81
C LEU A 4 4.61 -0.99 -6.65
N THR A 5 4.91 -2.30 -6.71
CA THR A 5 4.09 -3.27 -7.46
C THR A 5 2.66 -3.27 -6.96
N LYS A 6 2.44 -3.32 -5.64
CA LYS A 6 1.11 -3.23 -5.03
C LYS A 6 0.39 -1.93 -5.40
N SER A 7 1.10 -0.79 -5.40
CA SER A 7 0.50 0.51 -5.74
C SER A 7 0.10 0.58 -7.22
N ILE A 8 0.90 0.03 -8.13
CA ILE A 8 0.55 -0.09 -9.55
C ILE A 8 -0.68 -0.98 -9.73
N LEU A 9 -0.72 -2.14 -9.08
CA LEU A 9 -1.89 -3.04 -9.14
C LEU A 9 -3.15 -2.36 -8.60
N ALA A 10 -3.05 -1.54 -7.55
CA ALA A 10 -4.18 -0.78 -7.03
C ALA A 10 -4.68 0.29 -8.02
N LEU A 11 -3.80 0.94 -8.79
CA LEU A 11 -4.20 1.87 -9.85
C LEU A 11 -4.90 1.14 -11.00
N ILE A 12 -4.41 -0.04 -11.38
CA ILE A 12 -5.08 -0.90 -12.38
C ILE A 12 -6.48 -1.29 -11.90
N LEU A 13 -6.62 -1.61 -10.61
CA LEU A 13 -7.91 -1.94 -10.00
C LEU A 13 -8.90 -0.78 -10.10
N VAL A 14 -8.47 0.45 -9.83
CA VAL A 14 -9.29 1.66 -10.02
C VAL A 14 -9.66 1.85 -11.49
N GLY A 15 -8.74 1.63 -12.43
CA GLY A 15 -9.02 1.67 -13.86
C GLY A 15 -10.13 0.70 -14.26
N MET A 16 -10.11 -0.54 -13.76
CA MET A 16 -11.18 -1.52 -13.98
C MET A 16 -12.51 -1.10 -13.36
N ALA A 17 -12.48 -0.47 -12.18
CA ALA A 17 -13.68 0.09 -11.54
C ALA A 17 -14.27 1.23 -12.37
N ILE A 18 -13.45 2.11 -12.95
CA ILE A 18 -13.87 3.18 -13.86
C ILE A 18 -14.54 2.58 -15.11
N ILE A 19 -13.92 1.59 -15.75
CA ILE A 19 -14.51 0.92 -16.92
C ILE A 19 -15.87 0.31 -16.58
N SER A 20 -15.97 -0.36 -15.42
CA SER A 20 -17.23 -0.94 -14.95
C SER A 20 -18.28 0.15 -14.69
N LEU A 21 -17.89 1.28 -14.10
CA LEU A 21 -18.79 2.40 -13.84
C LEU A 21 -19.27 3.04 -15.14
N LEU A 22 -18.36 3.37 -16.06
CA LEU A 22 -18.70 4.01 -17.33
C LEU A 22 -19.60 3.11 -18.19
N THR A 23 -19.31 1.81 -18.27
CA THR A 23 -20.18 0.88 -19.01
C THR A 23 -21.57 0.76 -18.40
N MET A 24 -21.68 0.85 -17.08
CA MET A 24 -22.97 0.87 -16.38
C MET A 24 -23.74 2.16 -16.68
N LEU A 25 -23.08 3.32 -16.58
CA LEU A 25 -23.68 4.63 -16.88
C LEU A 25 -24.16 4.68 -18.34
N GLU A 26 -23.35 4.17 -19.26
CA GLU A 26 -23.69 4.11 -20.67
C GLU A 26 -24.94 3.23 -20.95
N MET A 27 -25.08 2.12 -20.22
CA MET A 27 -26.25 1.26 -20.35
C MET A 27 -27.54 1.86 -19.74
N LEU A 28 -27.40 2.77 -18.77
CA LEU A 28 -28.53 3.36 -18.06
C LEU A 28 -28.94 4.73 -18.61
N GLY A 29 -27.96 5.52 -19.08
CA GLY A 29 -28.15 6.92 -19.42
C GLY A 29 -28.48 7.19 -20.88
N ARG A 30 -28.33 6.24 -21.78
CA ARG A 30 -28.68 6.45 -23.18
C ARG A 30 -30.17 6.36 -23.43
N THR A 31 -30.74 7.49 -23.78
CA THR A 31 -32.07 7.64 -24.31
C THR A 31 -31.98 7.99 -25.80
N GLY A 32 -32.16 7.01 -26.70
CA GLY A 32 -32.42 7.26 -28.14
C GLY A 32 -31.27 7.09 -29.12
N GLU A 33 -31.65 6.98 -30.33
CA GLU A 33 -31.17 7.09 -31.72
C GLU A 33 -29.72 6.71 -32.17
N LYS A 34 -28.71 6.59 -31.31
CA LYS A 34 -27.41 6.07 -31.78
C LYS A 34 -27.32 4.57 -31.62
N GLU A 35 -26.96 3.86 -32.70
CA GLU A 35 -26.62 2.44 -32.70
C GLU A 35 -25.60 2.13 -31.62
N TYR A 36 -26.05 1.54 -30.51
CA TYR A 36 -25.15 0.96 -29.53
C TYR A 36 -25.44 -0.54 -29.39
N ASN A 37 -24.38 -1.31 -29.18
CA ASN A 37 -24.53 -2.73 -28.99
C ASN A 37 -24.63 -3.07 -27.49
N PRO A 38 -25.85 -3.26 -26.94
CA PRO A 38 -26.02 -3.51 -25.51
C PRO A 38 -25.41 -4.85 -25.07
N LYS A 39 -25.29 -5.81 -25.97
CA LYS A 39 -24.65 -7.10 -25.69
C LYS A 39 -23.15 -6.90 -25.44
N ARG A 40 -22.49 -6.08 -26.29
CA ARG A 40 -21.06 -5.77 -26.14
C ARG A 40 -20.78 -5.00 -24.83
N LEU A 41 -21.58 -4.01 -24.49
CA LEU A 41 -21.43 -3.25 -23.24
C LEU A 41 -21.60 -4.13 -22.00
N ARG A 42 -22.61 -5.01 -21.99
CA ARG A 42 -22.80 -6.00 -20.91
C ARG A 42 -21.60 -6.96 -20.81
N GLN A 43 -21.04 -7.36 -21.92
CA GLN A 43 -19.85 -8.23 -21.93
C GLN A 43 -18.63 -7.50 -21.34
N ILE A 44 -18.36 -6.25 -21.77
CA ILE A 44 -17.26 -5.42 -21.23
C ILE A 44 -17.43 -5.23 -19.73
N HIS A 45 -18.63 -4.84 -19.29
CA HIS A 45 -18.94 -4.66 -17.86
C HIS A 45 -18.70 -5.95 -17.06
N ARG A 46 -19.11 -7.09 -17.59
CA ARG A 46 -18.93 -8.41 -16.95
C ARG A 46 -17.45 -8.79 -16.86
N VAL A 47 -16.71 -8.65 -17.95
CA VAL A 47 -15.27 -8.96 -17.96
C VAL A 47 -14.53 -8.04 -17.01
N ALA A 48 -14.75 -6.72 -17.07
CA ALA A 48 -14.14 -5.75 -16.16
C ALA A 48 -14.48 -6.07 -14.69
N GLY A 49 -15.74 -6.42 -14.39
CA GLY A 49 -16.18 -6.78 -13.04
C GLY A 49 -15.51 -8.05 -12.50
N TYR A 50 -15.39 -9.11 -13.30
CA TYR A 50 -14.69 -10.33 -12.87
C TYR A 50 -13.19 -10.12 -12.72
N SER A 51 -12.56 -9.39 -13.65
CA SER A 51 -11.14 -9.04 -13.55
C SER A 51 -10.87 -8.17 -12.33
N PHE A 52 -11.75 -7.21 -12.03
CA PHE A 52 -11.71 -6.41 -10.82
C PHE A 52 -11.75 -7.29 -9.57
N LEU A 53 -12.71 -8.22 -9.48
CA LEU A 53 -12.86 -9.12 -8.34
C LEU A 53 -11.61 -9.99 -8.14
N ALA A 54 -11.09 -10.58 -9.21
CA ALA A 54 -9.89 -11.41 -9.15
C ALA A 54 -8.67 -10.60 -8.65
N LEU A 55 -8.45 -9.42 -9.22
CA LEU A 55 -7.34 -8.54 -8.82
C LEU A 55 -7.52 -8.02 -7.38
N PHE A 56 -8.75 -7.70 -6.97
CA PHE A 56 -9.05 -7.29 -5.60
C PHE A 56 -8.69 -8.38 -4.59
N VAL A 57 -9.02 -9.65 -4.86
CA VAL A 57 -8.65 -10.79 -4.01
C VAL A 57 -7.14 -10.94 -3.91
N VAL A 58 -6.42 -10.84 -5.03
CA VAL A 58 -4.95 -10.91 -5.05
C VAL A 58 -4.33 -9.80 -4.20
N ILE A 59 -4.76 -8.54 -4.38
CA ILE A 59 -4.25 -7.40 -3.61
C ILE A 59 -4.58 -7.58 -2.12
N SER A 60 -5.80 -8.02 -1.80
CA SER A 60 -6.23 -8.27 -0.41
C SER A 60 -5.37 -9.33 0.27
N TYR A 61 -5.04 -10.41 -0.44
CA TYR A 61 -4.11 -11.43 0.06
C TYR A 61 -2.75 -10.84 0.45
N PHE A 62 -2.15 -10.02 -0.43
CA PHE A 62 -0.89 -9.33 -0.12
C PHE A 62 -1.02 -8.39 1.08
N CYS A 63 -2.12 -7.64 1.18
CA CYS A 63 -2.36 -6.73 2.31
C CYS A 63 -2.49 -7.49 3.63
N ILE A 64 -3.24 -8.60 3.65
CA ILE A 64 -3.40 -9.45 4.85
C ILE A 64 -2.06 -10.07 5.26
N THR A 65 -1.26 -10.53 4.30
CA THR A 65 0.07 -11.10 4.57
C THR A 65 1.00 -10.07 5.22
N ILE A 66 0.99 -8.82 4.72
CA ILE A 66 1.75 -7.72 5.32
C ILE A 66 1.23 -7.42 6.73
N LEU A 67 -0.09 -7.35 6.91
CA LEU A 67 -0.72 -7.07 8.20
C LEU A 67 -0.38 -8.13 9.25
N ARG A 68 -0.43 -9.41 8.89
CA ARG A 68 -0.02 -10.51 9.76
C ARG A 68 1.44 -10.39 10.21
N GLY A 69 2.33 -9.97 9.30
CA GLY A 69 3.74 -9.70 9.61
C GLY A 69 3.94 -8.54 10.60
N MET A 70 2.96 -7.66 10.78
CA MET A 70 3.04 -6.54 11.72
C MET A 70 2.83 -6.94 13.20
N GLY A 71 2.37 -8.15 13.48
CA GLY A 71 2.42 -8.80 14.80
C GLY A 71 1.84 -7.97 15.96
N GLY A 72 0.60 -7.46 15.86
CA GLY A 72 -0.07 -6.75 16.97
C GLY A 72 0.47 -5.33 17.26
N ALA A 73 1.20 -4.71 16.32
CA ALA A 73 1.55 -3.29 16.42
C ALA A 73 0.29 -2.43 16.38
N GLU A 74 0.29 -1.34 17.13
CA GLU A 74 -0.72 -0.30 16.95
C GLU A 74 -0.76 0.14 15.49
N LEU A 75 -1.90 -0.03 14.87
CA LEU A 75 -2.13 0.37 13.49
C LEU A 75 -2.34 1.89 13.46
N SER A 76 -1.63 2.58 12.58
CA SER A 76 -1.98 3.97 12.31
C SER A 76 -3.45 4.06 11.83
N ALA A 77 -4.14 5.14 12.18
CA ALA A 77 -5.54 5.35 11.77
C ALA A 77 -5.74 5.16 10.26
N ARG A 78 -4.77 5.58 9.44
CA ARG A 78 -4.79 5.38 7.99
C ARG A 78 -4.82 3.90 7.59
N VAL A 79 -3.99 3.07 8.23
CA VAL A 79 -3.94 1.62 7.93
C VAL A 79 -5.21 0.93 8.40
N ALA A 80 -5.74 1.32 9.57
CA ALA A 80 -7.00 0.78 10.07
C ALA A 80 -8.17 1.13 9.14
N LEU A 81 -8.33 2.40 8.76
CA LEU A 81 -9.37 2.85 7.83
C LEU A 81 -9.25 2.17 6.46
N HIS A 82 -8.03 2.02 5.93
CA HIS A 82 -7.79 1.25 4.70
C HIS A 82 -8.35 -0.19 4.81
N GLY A 83 -8.11 -0.85 5.93
CA GLY A 83 -8.63 -2.19 6.20
C GLY A 83 -10.16 -2.24 6.27
N TYR A 84 -10.78 -1.28 6.98
CA TYR A 84 -12.25 -1.19 7.06
C TYR A 84 -12.90 -0.93 5.71
N PHE A 85 -12.36 -0.01 4.91
CA PHE A 85 -12.92 0.25 3.56
C PHE A 85 -12.73 -0.92 2.61
N ALA A 86 -11.61 -1.63 2.69
CA ALA A 86 -11.40 -2.84 1.91
C ALA A 86 -12.40 -3.94 2.32
N ALA A 87 -12.63 -4.15 3.61
CA ALA A 87 -13.64 -5.08 4.10
C ALA A 87 -15.06 -4.68 3.65
N ALA A 88 -15.42 -3.41 3.79
CA ALA A 88 -16.71 -2.88 3.31
C ALA A 88 -16.89 -3.11 1.80
N THR A 89 -15.83 -2.87 1.00
CA THR A 89 -15.84 -3.16 -0.44
C THR A 89 -16.12 -4.64 -0.72
N PHE A 90 -15.47 -5.54 0.02
CA PHE A 90 -15.67 -6.98 -0.13
C PHE A 90 -17.11 -7.38 0.16
N PHE A 91 -17.66 -6.96 1.29
CA PHE A 91 -19.04 -7.27 1.65
C PHE A 91 -20.06 -6.68 0.67
N LEU A 92 -19.86 -5.43 0.25
CA LEU A 92 -20.73 -4.78 -0.73
C LEU A 92 -20.72 -5.50 -2.08
N LEU A 93 -19.55 -5.98 -2.53
CA LEU A 93 -19.41 -6.81 -3.73
C LEU A 93 -20.13 -8.15 -3.59
N LEU A 94 -20.01 -8.84 -2.47
CA LEU A 94 -20.71 -10.10 -2.22
C LEU A 94 -22.22 -9.91 -2.29
N VAL A 95 -22.76 -8.91 -1.59
CA VAL A 95 -24.19 -8.61 -1.60
C VAL A 95 -24.66 -8.24 -3.01
N LYS A 96 -23.89 -7.42 -3.74
CA LYS A 96 -24.20 -7.08 -5.14
C LYS A 96 -24.26 -8.31 -6.03
N ILE A 97 -23.29 -9.23 -5.93
CA ILE A 97 -23.27 -10.47 -6.72
C ILE A 97 -24.49 -11.33 -6.40
N ILE A 98 -24.85 -11.47 -5.11
CA ILE A 98 -26.00 -12.23 -4.67
C ILE A 98 -27.29 -11.63 -5.23
N ILE A 99 -27.46 -10.31 -5.16
CA ILE A 99 -28.64 -9.62 -5.70
C ILE A 99 -28.75 -9.84 -7.21
N VAL A 100 -27.67 -9.59 -7.95
CA VAL A 100 -27.68 -9.70 -9.42
C VAL A 100 -27.95 -11.14 -9.86
N ARG A 101 -27.48 -12.14 -9.10
CA ARG A 101 -27.61 -13.55 -9.48
C ARG A 101 -28.93 -14.19 -9.03
N TYR A 102 -29.35 -13.91 -7.82
CA TYR A 102 -30.49 -14.62 -7.21
C TYR A 102 -31.71 -13.76 -6.96
N TYR A 103 -31.52 -12.45 -6.63
CA TYR A 103 -32.61 -11.57 -6.19
C TYR A 103 -32.93 -10.50 -7.25
N LYS A 104 -33.36 -10.91 -8.43
CA LYS A 104 -33.64 -10.01 -9.58
C LYS A 104 -34.63 -8.89 -9.27
N LYS A 105 -35.55 -9.07 -8.28
CA LYS A 105 -36.48 -8.04 -7.82
C LYS A 105 -35.79 -6.78 -7.31
N PHE A 106 -34.59 -6.93 -6.75
CA PHE A 106 -33.78 -5.84 -6.18
C PHE A 106 -32.68 -5.33 -7.15
N TYR A 107 -32.80 -5.65 -8.43
CA TYR A 107 -31.76 -5.30 -9.41
C TYR A 107 -31.50 -3.80 -9.52
N SER A 108 -32.53 -2.94 -9.27
CA SER A 108 -32.37 -1.48 -9.25
C SER A 108 -31.34 -0.99 -8.23
N ILE A 109 -31.23 -1.67 -7.08
CA ILE A 109 -30.26 -1.34 -6.02
C ILE A 109 -28.82 -1.66 -6.47
N ALA A 110 -28.62 -2.61 -7.37
CA ALA A 110 -27.29 -3.01 -7.84
C ALA A 110 -26.51 -1.88 -8.51
N VAL A 111 -27.21 -0.88 -9.04
CA VAL A 111 -26.63 0.34 -9.63
C VAL A 111 -25.99 1.19 -8.54
N SER A 112 -26.75 1.54 -7.49
CA SER A 112 -26.27 2.32 -6.34
C SER A 112 -25.11 1.60 -5.64
N MET A 113 -25.18 0.28 -5.51
CA MET A 113 -24.08 -0.53 -4.99
C MET A 113 -22.83 -0.44 -5.86
N GLY A 114 -22.95 -0.33 -7.19
CA GLY A 114 -21.84 -0.12 -8.10
C GLY A 114 -21.11 1.20 -7.83
N PHE A 115 -21.86 2.27 -7.59
CA PHE A 115 -21.29 3.56 -7.15
C PHE A 115 -20.60 3.44 -5.79
N GLY A 116 -21.23 2.77 -4.83
CA GLY A 116 -20.65 2.53 -3.51
C GLY A 116 -19.31 1.79 -3.59
N VAL A 117 -19.24 0.73 -4.38
CA VAL A 117 -17.98 -0.01 -4.63
C VAL A 117 -16.92 0.90 -5.24
N PHE A 118 -17.29 1.72 -6.23
CA PHE A 118 -16.35 2.66 -6.86
C PHE A 118 -15.78 3.67 -5.85
N ILE A 119 -16.64 4.30 -5.05
CA ILE A 119 -16.22 5.28 -4.03
C ILE A 119 -15.30 4.62 -3.00
N LEU A 120 -15.67 3.45 -2.49
CA LEU A 120 -14.87 2.73 -1.50
C LEU A 120 -13.50 2.35 -2.04
N ILE A 121 -13.42 1.80 -3.27
CA ILE A 121 -12.12 1.39 -3.84
C ILE A 121 -11.26 2.59 -4.20
N PHE A 122 -11.85 3.68 -4.71
CA PHE A 122 -11.15 4.92 -4.99
C PHE A 122 -10.52 5.49 -3.71
N THR A 123 -11.32 5.62 -2.64
CA THR A 123 -10.85 6.11 -1.33
C THR A 123 -9.77 5.20 -0.75
N THR A 124 -9.98 3.88 -0.79
CA THR A 124 -9.01 2.89 -0.30
C THR A 124 -7.68 3.01 -1.06
N THR A 125 -7.73 3.18 -2.39
CA THR A 125 -6.54 3.34 -3.22
C THR A 125 -5.86 4.69 -2.98
N ALA A 126 -6.61 5.77 -2.84
CA ALA A 126 -6.07 7.09 -2.50
C ALA A 126 -5.32 7.06 -1.16
N MET A 127 -5.87 6.39 -0.14
CA MET A 127 -5.25 6.25 1.17
C MET A 127 -3.99 5.36 1.16
N SER A 128 -3.81 4.47 0.19
CA SER A 128 -2.67 3.55 0.08
C SER A 128 -1.70 3.96 -1.03
N ALA A 129 -2.06 3.79 -2.27
CA ALA A 129 -1.21 4.11 -3.42
C ALA A 129 -1.01 5.62 -3.58
N GLY A 130 -2.07 6.42 -3.43
CA GLY A 130 -1.98 7.88 -3.46
C GLY A 130 -1.03 8.41 -2.40
N TYR A 131 -1.18 7.96 -1.16
CA TYR A 131 -0.25 8.30 -0.08
C TYR A 131 1.18 7.86 -0.38
N TYR A 132 1.38 6.64 -0.90
CA TYR A 132 2.70 6.15 -1.26
C TYR A 132 3.41 7.05 -2.28
N PHE A 133 2.70 7.45 -3.35
CA PHE A 133 3.28 8.31 -4.39
C PHE A 133 3.53 9.73 -3.90
N THR A 134 2.62 10.32 -3.13
CA THR A 134 2.79 11.68 -2.59
C THR A 134 3.94 11.74 -1.60
N VAL A 135 4.01 10.79 -0.66
CA VAL A 135 5.04 10.78 0.38
C VAL A 135 6.42 10.40 -0.17
N ARG A 136 6.51 9.54 -1.20
CA ARG A 136 7.78 9.22 -1.85
C ARG A 136 8.38 10.42 -2.57
N GLY A 137 7.53 11.29 -3.16
CA GLY A 137 7.98 12.53 -3.81
C GLY A 137 8.43 13.63 -2.83
N ILE A 138 8.02 13.54 -1.56
CA ILE A 138 8.32 14.56 -0.53
C ILE A 138 9.56 14.18 0.30
N SER A 139 10.14 13.00 0.13
CA SER A 139 11.39 12.65 0.82
C SER A 139 12.51 13.59 0.35
N THR A 140 12.80 14.61 1.16
CA THR A 140 13.82 15.65 0.92
C THR A 140 15.25 15.13 1.16
N PHE A 141 15.40 13.83 1.33
CA PHE A 141 16.71 13.24 1.59
C PHE A 141 17.62 13.34 0.37
N ARG A 142 18.66 14.18 0.48
CA ARG A 142 19.70 14.35 -0.52
C ARG A 142 20.97 13.62 -0.08
N ILE A 143 21.36 12.61 -0.84
CA ILE A 143 22.59 11.85 -0.58
C ILE A 143 23.81 12.76 -0.50
N GLY A 144 23.84 13.85 -1.27
CA GLY A 144 24.92 14.83 -1.28
C GLY A 144 25.11 15.59 0.03
N GLU A 145 24.12 15.65 0.91
CA GLU A 145 24.19 16.31 2.22
C GLU A 145 24.77 15.39 3.31
N VAL A 146 24.96 14.10 3.02
CA VAL A 146 25.53 13.13 3.95
C VAL A 146 27.06 13.25 3.92
N PRO A 147 27.75 13.23 5.09
CA PRO A 147 29.20 13.24 5.16
C PRO A 147 29.82 12.14 4.29
N GLU A 148 30.97 12.44 3.68
CA GLU A 148 31.70 11.48 2.86
C GLU A 148 32.17 10.25 3.65
N GLY A 149 32.54 9.20 2.94
CA GLY A 149 33.02 7.97 3.54
C GLY A 149 31.91 6.94 3.79
N LEU A 150 32.01 6.26 4.92
CA LEU A 150 31.14 5.11 5.24
C LEU A 150 29.65 5.49 5.37
N ALA A 151 29.34 6.68 5.88
CA ALA A 151 27.98 7.16 6.01
C ALA A 151 27.32 7.40 4.65
N ARG A 152 28.04 7.96 3.67
CA ARG A 152 27.53 8.16 2.31
C ARG A 152 27.28 6.83 1.60
N GLN A 153 28.14 5.84 1.78
CA GLN A 153 27.91 4.49 1.29
C GLN A 153 26.64 3.88 1.90
N GLY A 154 26.43 4.10 3.20
CA GLY A 154 25.23 3.70 3.91
C GLY A 154 23.96 4.37 3.38
N ALA A 155 24.03 5.66 3.05
CA ALA A 155 22.93 6.42 2.47
C ALA A 155 22.52 5.90 1.08
N ILE A 156 23.51 5.61 0.23
CA ILE A 156 23.28 5.00 -1.09
C ILE A 156 22.62 3.64 -0.90
N LEU A 157 23.17 2.81 -0.04
CA LEU A 157 22.67 1.47 0.26
C LEU A 157 21.22 1.50 0.84
N PHE A 158 20.92 2.47 1.71
CA PHE A 158 19.61 2.69 2.28
C PHE A 158 18.55 2.93 1.18
N ASN A 159 18.91 3.70 0.17
CA ASN A 159 18.06 3.97 -0.98
C ASN A 159 17.94 2.73 -1.90
N GLU A 160 19.07 2.10 -2.25
CA GLU A 160 19.11 0.91 -3.13
C GLU A 160 18.32 -0.28 -2.57
N LYS A 161 18.41 -0.50 -1.25
CA LYS A 161 17.68 -1.59 -0.58
C LYS A 161 16.23 -1.24 -0.27
N GLY A 162 15.76 -0.04 -0.64
CA GLY A 162 14.38 0.39 -0.46
C GLY A 162 13.97 0.62 0.99
N CYS A 163 14.91 0.93 1.88
CA CYS A 163 14.62 1.23 3.28
C CYS A 163 13.71 2.46 3.42
N ASN A 164 13.88 3.43 2.50
CA ASN A 164 13.05 4.63 2.39
C ASN A 164 11.60 4.34 1.97
N ASP A 165 11.27 3.18 1.45
CA ASP A 165 9.87 2.80 1.17
C ASP A 165 9.05 2.69 2.47
N CYS A 166 9.72 2.33 3.58
CA CYS A 166 9.10 2.12 4.88
C CYS A 166 9.46 3.16 5.93
N HIS A 167 10.62 3.80 5.83
CA HIS A 167 11.14 4.71 6.85
C HIS A 167 11.31 6.13 6.32
N PHE A 168 10.92 7.13 7.14
CA PHE A 168 11.36 8.51 6.96
C PHE A 168 12.75 8.69 7.59
N VAL A 169 13.61 9.49 6.96
CA VAL A 169 14.94 9.85 7.50
C VAL A 169 14.96 11.26 8.08
N ASP A 170 14.03 12.13 7.65
CA ASP A 170 13.96 13.55 7.94
C ASP A 170 12.98 13.92 9.06
N ARG A 171 12.23 12.95 9.58
CA ARG A 171 11.20 13.16 10.61
C ARG A 171 11.03 11.94 11.52
N THR A 172 10.27 12.13 12.59
CA THR A 172 9.99 11.09 13.60
C THR A 172 8.70 10.29 13.32
N ASP A 173 7.84 10.80 12.43
CA ASP A 173 6.55 10.19 12.11
C ASP A 173 6.69 8.79 11.53
N THR A 174 5.70 7.95 11.81
CA THR A 174 5.65 6.58 11.28
C THR A 174 5.12 6.58 9.84
N LYS A 175 5.87 5.99 8.93
CA LYS A 175 5.45 5.71 7.54
C LYS A 175 4.78 4.33 7.43
N VAL A 176 5.55 3.29 7.30
CA VAL A 176 5.22 1.88 7.54
C VAL A 176 6.00 1.41 8.75
N GLY A 177 7.27 1.76 8.81
CA GLY A 177 8.15 1.69 9.95
C GLY A 177 8.31 3.06 10.61
N PRO A 178 8.93 3.13 11.80
CA PRO A 178 9.14 4.37 12.51
C PRO A 178 10.07 5.32 11.74
N GLY A 179 9.85 6.63 11.92
CA GLY A 179 10.78 7.64 11.41
C GLY A 179 12.13 7.57 12.12
N LEU A 180 13.21 7.78 11.36
CA LEU A 180 14.57 7.53 11.80
C LEU A 180 15.34 8.81 12.19
N LYS A 181 14.73 10.00 12.02
CA LYS A 181 15.38 11.25 12.44
C LYS A 181 15.80 11.16 13.91
N GLY A 182 17.08 11.40 14.17
CA GLY A 182 17.64 11.36 15.51
C GLY A 182 17.57 9.99 16.18
N ILE A 183 17.55 8.89 15.42
CA ILE A 183 17.36 7.54 15.97
C ILE A 183 18.45 7.19 16.99
N PHE A 184 19.70 7.60 16.78
CA PHE A 184 20.80 7.36 17.71
C PHE A 184 20.83 8.34 18.91
N LYS A 185 19.97 9.37 18.90
CA LYS A 185 19.77 10.29 20.04
C LYS A 185 18.66 9.82 21.01
N ARG A 186 18.00 8.71 20.68
CA ARG A 186 16.93 8.15 21.52
C ARG A 186 17.50 7.07 22.44
N ASP A 187 16.89 6.92 23.61
CA ASP A 187 17.29 5.88 24.56
C ASP A 187 16.92 4.48 24.09
N ARG A 188 15.75 4.37 23.43
CA ARG A 188 15.16 3.09 23.01
C ARG A 188 14.68 3.10 21.57
N LEU A 189 14.83 1.94 20.91
CA LEU A 189 14.26 1.71 19.59
C LEU A 189 12.71 1.72 19.68
N PRO A 190 12.01 2.47 18.82
CA PRO A 190 10.58 2.76 18.97
C PRO A 190 9.66 1.54 19.03
N VAL A 191 10.04 0.44 18.39
CA VAL A 191 9.17 -0.74 18.25
C VAL A 191 9.61 -1.89 19.16
N SER A 192 10.91 -2.15 19.27
CA SER A 192 11.44 -3.26 20.04
C SER A 192 11.71 -2.91 21.51
N GLY A 193 11.74 -1.61 21.87
CA GLY A 193 12.08 -1.13 23.19
C GLY A 193 13.54 -1.36 23.62
N ARG A 194 14.37 -1.96 22.76
CA ARG A 194 15.78 -2.20 23.05
C ARG A 194 16.56 -0.87 23.11
N ALA A 195 17.61 -0.81 23.94
CA ALA A 195 18.50 0.34 23.99
C ALA A 195 19.09 0.63 22.59
N VAL A 196 19.20 1.91 22.25
CA VAL A 196 19.80 2.32 20.97
C VAL A 196 21.32 2.24 21.09
N ASN A 197 21.89 1.26 20.41
CA ASN A 197 23.35 1.10 20.23
C ASN A 197 23.60 0.32 18.93
N GLU A 198 24.85 0.26 18.50
CA GLU A 198 25.21 -0.42 17.25
C GLU A 198 24.85 -1.90 17.25
N ALA A 199 25.05 -2.61 18.35
CA ALA A 199 24.75 -4.03 18.47
C ALA A 199 23.24 -4.31 18.29
N ASN A 200 22.39 -3.52 18.94
CA ASN A 200 20.95 -3.65 18.80
C ASN A 200 20.44 -3.18 17.44
N MET A 201 21.07 -2.16 16.84
CA MET A 201 20.76 -1.74 15.47
C MET A 201 21.15 -2.81 14.46
N ARG A 202 22.34 -3.41 14.62
CA ARG A 202 22.76 -4.58 13.83
C ARG A 202 21.74 -5.73 13.98
N LYS A 203 21.36 -6.04 15.22
CA LYS A 203 20.34 -7.07 15.50
C LYS A 203 19.02 -6.74 14.84
N GLN A 204 18.60 -5.46 14.80
CA GLN A 204 17.39 -5.03 14.12
C GLN A 204 17.45 -5.24 12.60
N LEU A 205 18.62 -5.14 11.97
CA LEU A 205 18.80 -5.40 10.54
C LEU A 205 18.83 -6.90 10.22
N ILE A 206 19.48 -7.71 11.07
CA ILE A 206 19.67 -9.15 10.83
C ILE A 206 18.44 -9.96 11.26
N SER A 207 17.94 -9.69 12.47
CA SER A 207 16.79 -10.34 13.08
C SER A 207 15.78 -9.26 13.50
N PRO A 208 15.07 -8.69 12.53
CA PRO A 208 14.19 -7.56 12.74
C PRO A 208 12.99 -7.95 13.59
N PHE A 209 12.45 -6.93 14.24
CA PHE A 209 11.19 -7.06 14.96
C PHE A 209 10.02 -6.76 14.00
N ARG A 210 9.00 -7.61 13.99
CA ARG A 210 7.75 -7.47 13.21
C ARG A 210 7.95 -7.49 11.68
N ALA A 211 7.25 -6.59 10.95
CA ALA A 211 7.14 -6.59 9.49
C ALA A 211 8.38 -6.13 8.72
N MET A 212 9.43 -5.70 9.39
CA MET A 212 10.68 -5.34 8.73
C MET A 212 11.32 -6.60 8.14
N PRO A 213 11.74 -6.61 6.86
CA PRO A 213 12.40 -7.77 6.28
C PRO A 213 13.78 -8.01 6.90
N SER A 214 14.18 -9.28 7.06
CA SER A 214 15.53 -9.63 7.48
C SER A 214 16.54 -9.39 6.36
N TYR A 215 17.68 -8.84 6.73
CA TYR A 215 18.81 -8.59 5.83
C TYR A 215 20.02 -9.49 6.15
N ALA A 216 19.87 -10.52 6.99
CA ALA A 216 20.95 -11.43 7.40
C ALA A 216 21.76 -12.00 6.22
N ASN A 217 21.07 -12.41 5.13
CA ASN A 217 21.70 -13.00 3.95
C ASN A 217 21.68 -12.04 2.74
N ARG A 218 21.42 -10.75 2.96
CA ARG A 218 21.28 -9.73 1.89
C ARG A 218 22.28 -8.60 2.01
N LEU A 219 22.94 -8.47 3.15
CA LEU A 219 23.91 -7.44 3.45
C LEU A 219 25.17 -8.08 4.05
N SER A 220 26.34 -7.65 3.58
CA SER A 220 27.60 -7.98 4.21
C SER A 220 27.78 -7.20 5.52
N ASP A 221 28.71 -7.63 6.36
CA ASP A 221 29.03 -6.93 7.60
C ASP A 221 29.49 -5.48 7.36
N GLN A 222 30.24 -5.25 6.29
CA GLN A 222 30.66 -3.91 5.89
C GLN A 222 29.48 -3.03 5.48
N GLN A 223 28.53 -3.59 4.75
CA GLN A 223 27.28 -2.89 4.36
C GLN A 223 26.40 -2.57 5.57
N ILE A 224 26.32 -3.46 6.54
CA ILE A 224 25.62 -3.20 7.81
C ILE A 224 26.30 -2.07 8.59
N LYS A 225 27.63 -2.05 8.67
CA LYS A 225 28.38 -0.95 9.30
C LYS A 225 28.15 0.37 8.58
N ALA A 226 28.10 0.36 7.24
CA ALA A 226 27.80 1.56 6.46
C ALA A 226 26.40 2.11 6.73
N LEU A 227 25.39 1.24 6.77
CA LEU A 227 24.01 1.63 7.14
C LEU A 227 23.95 2.22 8.55
N ILE A 228 24.62 1.61 9.53
CA ILE A 228 24.67 2.12 10.91
C ILE A 228 25.36 3.48 10.95
N ALA A 229 26.47 3.65 10.22
CA ALA A 229 27.15 4.94 10.11
C ALA A 229 26.24 6.03 9.54
N PHE A 230 25.45 5.71 8.49
CA PHE A 230 24.45 6.61 7.97
C PHE A 230 23.36 6.94 9.00
N LEU A 231 22.79 5.96 9.67
CA LEU A 231 21.73 6.16 10.68
C LEU A 231 22.18 7.06 11.86
N LYS A 232 23.50 7.10 12.15
CA LYS A 232 24.06 8.00 13.15
C LYS A 232 24.07 9.46 12.71
N THR A 233 24.00 9.74 11.41
CA THR A 233 23.99 11.11 10.87
C THR A 233 22.59 11.73 10.87
N LEU A 234 21.56 10.93 11.10
CA LEU A 234 20.16 11.38 11.15
C LEU A 234 19.86 11.98 12.54
#